data_daf8f3160dd2a0743c87e38afe800008
#
_entry.id   daf8f3160dd2a0743c87e38afe800008
#
_cell.length_a   1.000
_cell.length_b   1.000
_cell.length_c   1.000
_cell.angle_alpha   90.00
_cell.angle_beta   90.00
_cell.angle_gamma   90.00
#
_symmetry.space_group_name_H-M   'P 1'
#
loop_
_entity.id
_entity.type
_entity.pdbx_description
1 polymer ?
#
loop_
_entity_poly.entity_id
_entity_poly.type
_entity_poly.pdbx_seq_one_letter_code
_entity_poly.pdbx_strand_id
1 'polypeptide(L)'
;MKRFITLLLVSLSTILLIACSNQSSNSLDSEYRWINESRNEVAFTISGNKGNSNKGEADTFTIDKDSATIELTGSNIINRKENYTFKDDVFTVDISGTKQEYYKKDSEEIQRQVKHSNYLIFFIQ
;
A
#
# COMPACT_ATOMS: atom_id res chain seq x y z
N MET A 1 39.81 25.47 18.54
CA MET A 1 39.39 24.96 17.21
C MET A 1 39.08 23.46 17.19
N LYS A 2 39.83 22.59 17.83
CA LYS A 2 39.56 21.14 17.85
C LYS A 2 38.22 20.77 18.50
N ARG A 3 37.74 21.51 19.49
CA ARG A 3 36.47 21.24 20.18
C ARG A 3 35.23 21.60 19.35
N PHE A 4 35.32 22.55 18.43
CA PHE A 4 34.22 22.93 17.55
C PHE A 4 34.01 21.94 16.40
N ILE A 5 35.09 21.34 15.90
CA ILE A 5 35.03 20.33 14.85
C ILE A 5 34.37 19.05 15.35
N THR A 6 34.63 18.66 16.61
CA THR A 6 34.03 17.48 17.22
C THR A 6 32.52 17.66 17.41
N LEU A 7 32.07 18.85 17.84
CA LEU A 7 30.66 19.19 17.97
C LEU A 7 29.93 19.21 16.62
N LEU A 8 30.57 19.70 15.58
CA LEU A 8 30.01 19.74 14.22
C LEU A 8 29.85 18.32 13.65
N LEU A 9 30.80 17.43 13.86
CA LEU A 9 30.74 16.03 13.43
C LEU A 9 29.62 15.24 14.13
N VAL A 10 29.40 15.48 15.41
CA VAL A 10 28.33 14.82 16.17
C VAL A 10 26.95 15.31 15.72
N SER A 11 26.79 16.58 15.41
CA SER A 11 25.52 17.11 14.91
C SER A 11 25.21 16.62 13.49
N LEU A 12 26.21 16.44 12.63
CA LEU A 12 26.04 15.91 11.28
C LEU A 12 25.65 14.42 11.28
N SER A 13 26.18 13.63 12.20
CA SER A 13 25.84 12.21 12.31
C SER A 13 24.40 11.97 12.79
N THR A 14 23.86 12.83 13.64
CA THR A 14 22.46 12.75 14.07
C THR A 14 21.46 13.06 12.96
N ILE A 15 21.79 13.95 12.04
CA ILE A 15 20.93 14.28 10.90
C ILE A 15 20.85 13.09 9.92
N LEU A 16 21.94 12.35 9.74
CA LEU A 16 21.96 11.18 8.85
C LEU A 16 21.11 10.02 9.38
N LEU A 17 20.99 9.86 10.69
CA LEU A 17 20.16 8.82 11.30
C LEU A 17 18.65 9.08 11.13
N ILE A 18 18.24 10.34 11.11
CA ILE A 18 16.84 10.72 10.89
C ILE A 18 16.44 10.54 9.41
N ALA A 19 17.35 10.75 8.48
CA ALA A 19 17.10 10.54 7.05
C ALA A 19 16.88 9.06 6.67
N CYS A 20 17.47 8.12 7.39
CA CYS A 20 17.30 6.69 7.15
C CYS A 20 15.97 6.12 7.65
N SER A 21 15.29 6.76 8.59
CA SER A 21 14.04 6.24 9.15
C SER A 21 12.81 6.48 8.26
N ASN A 22 12.90 7.39 7.29
CA ASN A 22 11.78 7.74 6.39
C ASN A 22 11.75 6.96 5.07
N GLN A 23 12.71 6.08 4.79
CA GLN A 23 12.79 5.36 3.51
C GLN A 23 11.94 4.08 3.47
N SER A 24 11.41 3.60 4.59
CA SER A 24 10.64 2.34 4.64
C SER A 24 9.17 2.48 4.24
N SER A 25 8.63 3.69 4.09
CA SER A 25 7.20 3.92 3.88
C SER A 25 6.73 3.85 2.42
N ASN A 26 7.65 3.83 1.44
CA ASN A 26 7.30 3.87 0.01
C ASN A 26 7.35 2.52 -0.71
N SER A 27 7.63 1.42 0.00
CA SER A 27 7.60 0.09 -0.58
C SER A 27 6.17 -0.36 -0.85
N LEU A 28 5.92 -0.89 -2.05
CA LEU A 28 4.65 -1.53 -2.39
C LEU A 28 4.51 -2.93 -1.79
N ASP A 29 5.61 -3.56 -1.37
CA ASP A 29 5.60 -4.92 -0.83
C ASP A 29 4.78 -4.99 0.46
N SER A 30 3.65 -5.61 0.42
CA SER A 30 2.77 -5.84 1.56
C SER A 30 1.56 -6.70 1.20
N GLU A 31 0.81 -7.04 2.21
CA GLU A 31 -0.56 -7.51 2.10
C GLU A 31 -1.49 -6.29 2.01
N TYR A 32 -2.45 -6.36 1.10
CA TYR A 32 -3.46 -5.32 0.88
C TYR A 32 -4.86 -5.86 1.20
N ARG A 33 -5.64 -5.07 1.89
CA ARG A 33 -6.95 -5.47 2.37
C ARG A 33 -8.07 -4.64 1.72
N TRP A 34 -9.15 -5.31 1.43
CA TRP A 34 -10.40 -4.68 1.06
C TRP A 34 -11.26 -4.50 2.29
N ILE A 35 -11.49 -3.25 2.66
CA ILE A 35 -12.23 -2.88 3.86
C ILE A 35 -13.43 -2.02 3.47
N ASN A 36 -14.61 -2.42 3.91
CA ASN A 36 -15.82 -1.63 3.87
C ASN A 36 -16.69 -1.97 5.09
N GLU A 37 -17.91 -1.47 5.15
CA GLU A 37 -18.82 -1.68 6.28
C GLU A 37 -19.07 -3.16 6.61
N SER A 38 -18.96 -4.07 5.62
CA SER A 38 -19.24 -5.49 5.76
C SER A 38 -18.04 -6.40 5.53
N ARG A 39 -16.89 -5.86 5.13
CA ARG A 39 -15.72 -6.65 4.73
C ARG A 39 -14.43 -6.11 5.32
N ASN A 40 -13.61 -7.03 5.80
CA ASN A 40 -12.20 -6.81 6.13
C ASN A 40 -11.44 -8.08 5.77
N GLU A 41 -11.00 -8.17 4.53
CA GLU A 41 -10.36 -9.37 4.01
C GLU A 41 -9.16 -9.05 3.12
N VAL A 42 -8.22 -9.99 3.06
CA VAL A 42 -7.05 -9.88 2.20
C VAL A 42 -7.48 -9.96 0.75
N ALA A 43 -7.20 -8.90 -0.02
CA ALA A 43 -7.49 -8.85 -1.43
C ALA A 43 -6.34 -9.43 -2.26
N PHE A 44 -5.12 -8.98 -1.97
CA PHE A 44 -3.92 -9.43 -2.68
C PHE A 44 -2.66 -9.15 -1.87
N THR A 45 -1.55 -9.75 -2.30
CA THR A 45 -0.21 -9.55 -1.73
C THR A 45 0.74 -9.13 -2.84
N ILE A 46 1.58 -8.13 -2.59
CA ILE A 46 2.60 -7.66 -3.52
C ILE A 46 3.98 -8.04 -2.99
N SER A 47 4.80 -8.59 -3.88
CA SER A 47 6.23 -8.86 -3.65
C SER A 47 7.03 -8.47 -4.90
N GLY A 48 7.87 -7.45 -4.77
CA GLY A 48 8.62 -6.88 -5.89
C GLY A 48 7.70 -6.23 -6.93
N ASN A 49 7.68 -6.77 -8.15
CA ASN A 49 6.82 -6.33 -9.24
C ASN A 49 5.67 -7.29 -9.56
N LYS A 50 5.39 -8.23 -8.66
CA LYS A 50 4.33 -9.24 -8.82
C LYS A 50 3.35 -9.18 -7.67
N GLY A 51 2.08 -9.38 -7.99
CA GLY A 51 1.01 -9.54 -7.03
C GLY A 51 0.27 -10.85 -7.21
N ASN A 52 -0.17 -11.43 -6.12
CA ASN A 52 -1.04 -12.60 -6.09
C ASN A 52 -2.41 -12.19 -5.54
N SER A 53 -3.44 -12.40 -6.33
CA SER A 53 -4.81 -12.14 -5.92
C SER A 53 -5.38 -13.31 -5.13
N ASN A 54 -6.02 -13.04 -4.02
CA ASN A 54 -6.70 -14.04 -3.22
C ASN A 54 -8.17 -14.21 -3.62
N LYS A 55 -8.68 -13.25 -4.38
CA LYS A 55 -10.09 -13.24 -4.82
C LYS A 55 -10.20 -12.57 -6.18
N GLY A 56 -11.10 -13.07 -6.99
CA GLY A 56 -11.43 -12.53 -8.29
C GLY A 56 -11.09 -13.48 -9.44
N GLU A 57 -11.26 -13.00 -10.64
CA GLU A 57 -10.99 -13.74 -11.88
C GLU A 57 -9.51 -13.73 -12.26
N ALA A 58 -8.76 -12.74 -11.76
CA ALA A 58 -7.32 -12.64 -11.96
C ALA A 58 -6.57 -13.37 -10.85
N ASP A 59 -5.74 -14.32 -11.20
CA ASP A 59 -4.93 -15.08 -10.24
C ASP A 59 -3.67 -14.32 -9.83
N THR A 60 -3.05 -13.61 -10.77
CA THR A 60 -1.82 -12.83 -10.57
C THR A 60 -1.85 -11.53 -11.35
N PHE A 61 -0.98 -10.61 -10.97
CA PHE A 61 -0.74 -9.40 -11.73
C PHE A 61 0.72 -8.98 -11.67
N THR A 62 1.16 -8.25 -12.68
CA THR A 62 2.50 -7.66 -12.77
C THR A 62 2.38 -6.14 -12.64
N ILE A 63 3.32 -5.52 -11.93
CA ILE A 63 3.34 -4.08 -11.67
C ILE A 63 4.46 -3.45 -12.50
N ASP A 64 4.10 -2.42 -13.28
CA ASP A 64 5.05 -1.51 -13.89
C ASP A 64 5.02 -0.18 -13.13
N LYS A 65 6.06 0.05 -12.32
CA LYS A 65 6.16 1.25 -11.48
C LYS A 65 6.46 2.50 -12.30
N ASP A 66 7.11 2.36 -13.44
CA ASP A 66 7.48 3.49 -14.31
C ASP A 66 6.25 4.09 -15.01
N SER A 67 5.34 3.22 -15.46
CA SER A 67 4.09 3.64 -16.10
C SER A 67 2.89 3.72 -15.15
N ALA A 68 3.05 3.34 -13.90
CA ALA A 68 1.98 3.23 -12.91
C ALA A 68 0.80 2.39 -13.40
N THR A 69 1.11 1.20 -13.91
CA THR A 69 0.13 0.25 -14.42
C THR A 69 0.30 -1.12 -13.83
N ILE A 70 -0.79 -1.88 -13.79
CA ILE A 70 -0.80 -3.31 -13.50
C ILE A 70 -1.32 -4.07 -14.70
N GLU A 71 -0.79 -5.25 -14.95
CA GLU A 71 -1.29 -6.19 -15.94
C GLU A 71 -1.87 -7.41 -15.23
N LEU A 72 -3.18 -7.57 -15.35
CA LEU A 72 -3.94 -8.66 -14.74
C LEU A 72 -3.83 -9.91 -15.61
N THR A 73 -3.55 -11.03 -14.98
CA THR A 73 -3.41 -12.33 -15.65
C THR A 73 -4.20 -13.39 -14.89
N GLY A 74 -4.93 -14.21 -15.60
CA GLY A 74 -5.69 -15.31 -15.00
C GLY A 74 -6.18 -16.28 -16.07
N SER A 75 -6.60 -17.46 -15.63
CA SER A 75 -7.04 -18.53 -16.53
C SER A 75 -8.37 -18.21 -17.24
N ASN A 76 -9.17 -17.30 -16.67
CA ASN A 76 -10.51 -16.97 -17.16
C ASN A 76 -10.65 -15.53 -17.66
N ILE A 77 -9.55 -14.79 -17.74
CA ILE A 77 -9.56 -13.41 -18.23
C ILE A 77 -8.58 -13.21 -19.38
N ILE A 78 -8.93 -12.30 -20.27
CA ILE A 78 -7.99 -11.76 -21.25
C ILE A 78 -7.03 -10.82 -20.50
N ASN A 79 -5.73 -10.93 -20.74
CA ASN A 79 -4.74 -10.04 -20.14
C ASN A 79 -5.18 -8.58 -20.25
N ARG A 80 -5.23 -7.90 -19.14
CA ARG A 80 -5.78 -6.57 -19.03
C ARG A 80 -4.83 -5.65 -18.29
N LYS A 81 -4.56 -4.51 -18.88
CA LYS A 81 -3.69 -3.47 -18.31
C LYS A 81 -4.54 -2.34 -17.77
N GLU A 82 -4.32 -2.01 -16.48
CA GLU A 82 -5.06 -0.97 -15.76
C GLU A 82 -4.10 0.00 -15.07
N ASN A 83 -4.53 1.24 -14.89
CA ASN A 83 -3.77 2.23 -14.14
C ASN A 83 -3.98 2.04 -12.64
N TYR A 84 -2.93 2.33 -11.86
CA TYR A 84 -3.02 2.40 -10.41
C TYR A 84 -2.41 3.68 -9.85
N THR A 85 -2.79 4.04 -8.64
CA THR A 85 -2.12 5.03 -7.81
C THR A 85 -1.81 4.44 -6.45
N PHE A 86 -0.71 4.88 -5.84
CA PHE A 86 -0.33 4.52 -4.48
C PHE A 86 0.02 5.78 -3.71
N LYS A 87 -0.80 6.11 -2.73
CA LYS A 87 -0.63 7.29 -1.89
C LYS A 87 -1.15 7.02 -0.49
N ASP A 88 -0.39 7.43 0.53
CA ASP A 88 -0.76 7.28 1.95
C ASP A 88 -1.12 5.84 2.32
N ASP A 89 -0.36 4.87 1.79
CA ASP A 89 -0.57 3.43 1.96
C ASP A 89 -1.89 2.90 1.39
N VAL A 90 -2.53 3.67 0.50
CA VAL A 90 -3.73 3.25 -0.24
C VAL A 90 -3.37 2.98 -1.69
N PHE A 91 -3.62 1.75 -2.12
CA PHE A 91 -3.46 1.31 -3.50
C PHE A 91 -4.81 1.38 -4.20
N THR A 92 -4.92 2.26 -5.20
CA THR A 92 -6.16 2.48 -5.95
C THR A 92 -5.99 2.02 -7.38
N VAL A 93 -6.88 1.18 -7.84
CA VAL A 93 -6.92 0.67 -9.23
C VAL A 93 -8.20 1.15 -9.88
N ASP A 94 -8.08 1.63 -11.12
CA ASP A 94 -9.24 1.98 -11.95
C ASP A 94 -9.57 0.80 -12.87
N ILE A 95 -10.65 0.11 -12.57
CA ILE A 95 -11.13 -1.02 -13.36
C ILE A 95 -12.40 -0.60 -14.09
N SER A 96 -12.30 -0.41 -15.41
CA SER A 96 -13.43 -0.02 -16.27
C SER A 96 -14.18 1.23 -15.81
N GLY A 97 -13.44 2.25 -15.36
CA GLY A 97 -14.02 3.50 -14.86
C GLY A 97 -14.49 3.42 -13.40
N THR A 98 -14.29 2.30 -12.73
CA THR A 98 -14.60 2.14 -11.29
C THR A 98 -13.32 2.06 -10.49
N LYS A 99 -13.11 3.00 -9.58
CA LYS A 99 -11.97 3.01 -8.68
C LYS A 99 -12.19 2.08 -7.51
N GLN A 100 -11.24 1.16 -7.30
CA GLN A 100 -11.20 0.26 -6.15
C GLN A 100 -10.01 0.63 -5.27
N GLU A 101 -10.25 0.79 -3.97
CA GLU A 101 -9.22 1.14 -2.99
C GLU A 101 -8.88 -0.06 -2.11
N TYR A 102 -7.59 -0.28 -1.93
CA TYR A 102 -7.04 -1.34 -1.08
C TYR A 102 -6.03 -0.74 -0.10
N TYR A 103 -6.10 -1.16 1.14
CA TYR A 103 -5.31 -0.59 2.22
C TYR A 103 -4.15 -1.49 2.58
N LYS A 104 -2.95 -0.91 2.62
CA LYS A 104 -1.73 -1.61 3.03
C LYS A 104 -1.86 -2.05 4.48
N LYS A 105 -1.48 -3.31 4.76
CA LYS A 105 -1.46 -3.88 6.10
C LYS A 105 -0.66 -3.00 7.06
N ASP A 106 -1.16 -2.85 8.29
CA ASP A 106 -0.56 -2.04 9.37
C ASP A 106 -0.46 -0.53 9.07
N SER A 107 -1.17 -0.05 8.04
CA SER A 107 -1.27 1.38 7.77
C SER A 107 -2.20 2.10 8.75
N GLU A 108 -1.97 3.39 8.94
CA GLU A 108 -2.87 4.23 9.74
C GLU A 108 -4.28 4.27 9.15
N GLU A 109 -4.39 4.21 7.83
CA GLU A 109 -5.68 4.21 7.13
C GLU A 109 -6.50 2.96 7.45
N ILE A 110 -5.88 1.79 7.53
CA ILE A 110 -6.54 0.56 8.00
C ILE A 110 -7.12 0.77 9.41
N GLN A 111 -6.33 1.36 10.32
CA GLN A 111 -6.79 1.60 11.69
C GLN A 111 -8.00 2.53 11.72
N ARG A 112 -8.04 3.55 10.88
CA ARG A 112 -9.18 4.46 10.74
C ARG A 112 -10.42 3.74 10.20
N GLN A 113 -10.26 2.95 9.14
CA GLN A 113 -11.36 2.24 8.49
C GLN A 113 -11.97 1.18 9.42
N VAL A 114 -11.16 0.39 10.10
CA VAL A 114 -11.62 -0.60 11.08
C VAL A 114 -12.35 0.07 12.24
N LYS A 115 -11.83 1.18 12.73
CA LYS A 115 -12.48 1.94 13.81
C LYS A 115 -13.83 2.48 13.37
N HIS A 116 -13.93 3.03 12.16
CA HIS A 116 -15.18 3.56 11.61
C HIS A 116 -16.23 2.44 11.41
N SER A 117 -15.83 1.32 10.88
CA SER A 117 -16.68 0.15 10.71
C SER A 117 -17.24 -0.37 12.06
N ASN A 118 -16.39 -0.45 13.08
CA ASN A 118 -16.82 -0.88 14.42
C ASN A 118 -17.81 0.11 15.06
N TYR A 119 -17.66 1.40 14.83
CA TYR A 119 -18.63 2.39 15.32
C TYR A 119 -20.00 2.24 14.67
N LEU A 120 -20.06 1.99 13.37
CA LEU A 120 -21.33 1.78 12.65
C LEU A 120 -22.07 0.55 13.16
N ILE A 121 -21.39 -0.55 13.44
CA ILE A 121 -21.99 -1.75 14.00
C ILE A 121 -22.58 -1.49 15.39
N PHE A 122 -21.97 -0.63 16.18
CA PHE A 122 -22.46 -0.29 17.53
C PHE A 122 -23.76 0.55 17.52
N PHE A 123 -23.99 1.33 16.48
CA PHE A 123 -25.19 2.17 16.34
C PHE A 123 -26.39 1.46 15.72
N ILE A 124 -26.20 0.29 15.11
CA ILE A 124 -27.26 -0.50 14.48
C ILE A 124 -27.88 -1.53 15.45
N GLN A 125 -27.25 -1.75 16.60
CA GLN A 125 -27.80 -2.59 17.68
C GLN A 125 -28.55 -1.78 18.72
#